data_f096119c69fa17bba4c80286d01d8b91
#
_entry.id   f096119c69fa17bba4c80286d01d8b91
#
_cell.length_a   1.000
_cell.length_b   1.000
_cell.length_c   1.000
_cell.angle_alpha   90.00
_cell.angle_beta   90.00
_cell.angle_gamma   90.00
#
_symmetry.space_group_name_H-M   'P 1'
#
loop_
_entity.id
_entity.type
_entity.pdbx_description
1 polymer ?
#
loop_
_entity_poly.entity_id
_entity_poly.type
_entity_poly.pdbx_seq_one_letter_code
_entity_poly.pdbx_strand_id
1 'polypeptide(L)'
;MNRRAALIRLAASGVAIAGVPALLGARPAFAVETGADAVLNDPEAPNAGNPKGDVTIAAFLDYNCPYCKKAAPDLARIVKTDGKIRLVYKDWPILGDASVYGAQLALAAHYQGKYEAAHHALMTLPSMRIPKDKILGAIQAAGVEMPRLQADLKAKSEAITALLRRNLAQADAIGLEGTPAYLVGPFRTAALDYAGFKQVVADARARQAGK
;
A
#
# COMPACT_ATOMS: atom_id res chain seq x y z
N MET A 1 -81.03 -38.42 36.30
CA MET A 1 -80.08 -39.23 37.07
C MET A 1 -78.69 -38.72 36.84
N ASN A 2 -78.08 -38.18 37.87
CA ASN A 2 -76.79 -37.50 37.91
C ASN A 2 -75.62 -38.41 37.64
N ARG A 3 -74.65 -37.92 36.86
CA ARG A 3 -73.29 -38.36 37.04
C ARG A 3 -72.29 -37.18 36.80
N ARG A 4 -71.61 -36.88 37.87
CA ARG A 4 -70.59 -35.84 38.03
C ARG A 4 -69.40 -36.12 37.15
N ALA A 5 -69.00 -35.17 36.31
CA ALA A 5 -67.75 -35.20 35.63
C ALA A 5 -66.67 -34.55 36.48
N ALA A 6 -65.62 -35.27 36.80
CA ALA A 6 -64.44 -34.79 37.50
C ALA A 6 -63.51 -34.11 36.52
N LEU A 7 -63.18 -32.85 36.80
CA LEU A 7 -62.20 -32.06 36.04
C LEU A 7 -60.78 -32.40 36.54
N ILE A 8 -60.02 -33.07 35.70
CA ILE A 8 -58.57 -33.23 35.91
C ILE A 8 -57.87 -32.03 35.26
N ARG A 9 -57.28 -31.18 36.07
CA ARG A 9 -56.40 -30.12 35.63
C ARG A 9 -55.00 -30.68 35.36
N LEU A 10 -54.58 -30.79 34.11
CA LEU A 10 -53.17 -31.01 33.73
C LEU A 10 -52.45 -29.67 33.75
N ALA A 11 -51.52 -29.53 34.68
CA ALA A 11 -50.57 -28.42 34.67
C ALA A 11 -49.51 -28.72 33.61
N ALA A 12 -49.51 -27.98 32.52
CA ALA A 12 -48.42 -28.00 31.51
C ALA A 12 -47.28 -27.13 32.04
N SER A 13 -46.21 -27.74 32.48
CA SER A 13 -44.95 -27.06 32.79
C SER A 13 -44.26 -26.69 31.50
N GLY A 14 -44.37 -25.43 31.07
CA GLY A 14 -43.62 -24.92 29.94
C GLY A 14 -42.16 -24.70 30.29
N VAL A 15 -41.29 -25.52 29.73
CA VAL A 15 -39.84 -25.27 29.75
C VAL A 15 -39.54 -24.15 28.74
N ALA A 16 -39.25 -22.94 29.26
CA ALA A 16 -38.76 -21.84 28.45
C ALA A 16 -37.29 -22.11 28.05
N ILE A 17 -37.06 -22.52 26.80
CA ILE A 17 -35.74 -22.55 26.21
C ILE A 17 -35.34 -21.12 25.92
N ALA A 18 -34.52 -20.55 26.81
CA ALA A 18 -33.88 -19.27 26.58
C ALA A 18 -32.89 -19.42 25.40
N GLY A 19 -33.34 -18.99 24.22
CA GLY A 19 -32.48 -18.88 23.05
C GLY A 19 -31.40 -17.85 23.33
N VAL A 20 -30.16 -18.30 23.46
CA VAL A 20 -28.97 -17.42 23.46
C VAL A 20 -28.86 -16.84 22.06
N PRO A 21 -28.97 -15.51 21.85
CA PRO A 21 -28.68 -14.92 20.55
C PRO A 21 -27.19 -15.16 20.26
N ALA A 22 -26.88 -16.00 19.28
CA ALA A 22 -25.55 -16.07 18.71
C ALA A 22 -25.24 -14.70 18.12
N LEU A 23 -24.53 -13.86 18.86
CA LEU A 23 -23.85 -12.69 18.34
C LEU A 23 -22.78 -13.19 17.34
N LEU A 24 -23.22 -13.47 16.12
CA LEU A 24 -22.35 -13.48 14.97
C LEU A 24 -21.77 -12.05 14.84
N GLY A 25 -20.68 -11.80 15.55
CA GLY A 25 -19.89 -10.61 15.42
C GLY A 25 -19.42 -10.54 13.97
N ALA A 26 -20.15 -9.80 13.12
CA ALA A 26 -19.64 -9.39 11.84
C ALA A 26 -18.31 -8.67 12.14
N ARG A 27 -17.18 -9.29 11.82
CA ARG A 27 -15.89 -8.62 11.79
C ARG A 27 -16.10 -7.42 10.87
N PRO A 28 -15.85 -6.19 11.32
CA PRO A 28 -15.90 -5.06 10.40
C PRO A 28 -14.93 -5.40 9.25
N ALA A 29 -15.45 -5.47 8.05
CA ALA A 29 -14.60 -5.41 6.88
C ALA A 29 -13.82 -4.11 7.04
N PHE A 30 -12.50 -4.20 7.26
CA PHE A 30 -11.66 -3.02 7.37
C PHE A 30 -11.83 -2.24 6.08
N ALA A 31 -12.60 -1.16 6.13
CA ALA A 31 -12.73 -0.26 5.01
C ALA A 31 -11.33 0.26 4.72
N VAL A 32 -10.87 0.10 3.49
CA VAL A 32 -9.58 0.66 3.07
C VAL A 32 -9.71 2.17 3.12
N GLU A 33 -8.95 2.80 4.01
CA GLU A 33 -8.89 4.27 4.04
C GLU A 33 -8.19 4.76 2.78
N THR A 34 -8.91 5.55 1.98
CA THR A 34 -8.49 5.95 0.62
C THR A 34 -8.30 7.46 0.47
N GLY A 35 -8.55 8.23 1.51
CA GLY A 35 -8.33 9.68 1.47
C GLY A 35 -6.88 10.08 1.31
N ALA A 36 -6.63 11.31 0.90
CA ALA A 36 -5.27 11.84 0.71
C ALA A 36 -4.40 11.68 1.97
N ASP A 37 -4.97 11.87 3.15
CA ASP A 37 -4.25 11.69 4.41
C ASP A 37 -3.82 10.23 4.61
N ALA A 38 -4.70 9.26 4.35
CA ALA A 38 -4.38 7.84 4.44
C ALA A 38 -3.30 7.41 3.42
N VAL A 39 -3.28 8.04 2.25
CA VAL A 39 -2.23 7.82 1.23
C VAL A 39 -0.88 8.33 1.72
N LEU A 40 -0.86 9.57 2.22
CA LEU A 40 0.37 10.22 2.67
C LEU A 40 0.92 9.62 3.97
N ASN A 41 0.06 9.10 4.85
CA ASN A 41 0.42 8.62 6.18
C ASN A 41 0.25 7.10 6.37
N ASP A 42 0.34 6.32 5.29
CA ASP A 42 0.24 4.86 5.34
C ASP A 42 1.42 4.26 6.15
N PRO A 43 1.16 3.67 7.33
CA PRO A 43 2.22 3.19 8.21
C PRO A 43 2.89 1.90 7.71
N GLU A 44 2.26 1.17 6.80
CA GLU A 44 2.78 -0.08 6.25
C GLU A 44 3.53 0.13 4.93
N ALA A 45 3.41 1.32 4.34
CA ALA A 45 4.13 1.63 3.11
C ALA A 45 5.61 1.91 3.39
N PRO A 46 6.53 1.38 2.56
CA PRO A 46 7.93 1.74 2.65
C PRO A 46 8.12 3.26 2.52
N ASN A 47 9.05 3.79 3.28
CA ASN A 47 9.32 5.22 3.27
C ASN A 47 10.82 5.51 3.24
N ALA A 48 11.17 6.71 2.79
CA ALA A 48 12.52 7.21 2.67
C ALA A 48 12.59 8.73 2.94
N GLY A 49 13.79 9.27 2.83
CA GLY A 49 14.05 10.68 3.07
C GLY A 49 13.95 11.04 4.56
N ASN A 50 13.36 12.19 4.87
CA ASN A 50 13.26 12.67 6.24
C ASN A 50 11.90 12.29 6.86
N PRO A 51 11.84 11.39 7.87
CA PRO A 51 10.57 11.00 8.49
C PRO A 51 9.85 12.17 9.19
N LYS A 52 10.58 13.26 9.50
CA LYS A 52 10.04 14.52 10.04
C LYS A 52 9.97 15.62 8.99
N GLY A 53 9.96 15.26 7.71
CA GLY A 53 9.85 16.22 6.61
C GLY A 53 8.56 17.03 6.68
N ASP A 54 8.65 18.29 6.27
CA ASP A 54 7.52 19.23 6.26
C ASP A 54 6.58 18.99 5.07
N VAL A 55 7.06 18.29 4.04
CA VAL A 55 6.25 17.85 2.89
C VAL A 55 6.37 16.34 2.73
N THR A 56 5.25 15.67 2.51
CA THR A 56 5.22 14.26 2.14
C THR A 56 4.94 14.13 0.64
N ILE A 57 5.73 13.31 -0.04
CA ILE A 57 5.49 12.83 -1.40
C ILE A 57 5.09 11.36 -1.32
N ALA A 58 3.87 11.00 -1.74
CA ALA A 58 3.52 9.61 -2.02
C ALA A 58 3.71 9.33 -3.51
N ALA A 59 4.55 8.36 -3.83
CA ALA A 59 4.94 8.03 -5.19
C ALA A 59 4.34 6.70 -5.64
N PHE A 60 3.36 6.74 -6.53
CA PHE A 60 2.74 5.56 -7.15
C PHE A 60 3.54 5.14 -8.37
N LEU A 61 4.18 3.98 -8.28
CA LEU A 61 5.23 3.56 -9.22
C LEU A 61 5.04 2.11 -9.66
N ASP A 62 5.49 1.82 -10.89
CA ASP A 62 5.54 0.47 -11.46
C ASP A 62 6.95 0.20 -12.01
N TYR A 63 7.52 -0.96 -11.68
CA TYR A 63 8.89 -1.32 -12.08
C TYR A 63 9.07 -1.63 -13.58
N ASN A 64 7.99 -1.83 -14.32
CA ASN A 64 8.02 -1.97 -15.78
C ASN A 64 7.70 -0.67 -16.53
N CYS A 65 7.30 0.39 -15.83
CA CYS A 65 6.94 1.66 -16.42
C CYS A 65 8.18 2.46 -16.87
N PRO A 66 8.33 2.77 -18.16
CA PRO A 66 9.48 3.53 -18.65
C PRO A 66 9.51 4.97 -18.09
N TYR A 67 8.35 5.57 -17.88
CA TYR A 67 8.26 6.91 -17.29
C TYR A 67 8.61 6.93 -15.82
N CYS A 68 8.28 5.87 -15.05
CA CYS A 68 8.73 5.71 -13.67
C CYS A 68 10.26 5.65 -13.60
N LYS A 69 10.88 4.84 -14.45
CA LYS A 69 12.34 4.71 -14.51
C LYS A 69 13.01 6.03 -14.89
N LYS A 70 12.42 6.78 -15.82
CA LYS A 70 12.92 8.10 -16.22
C LYS A 70 12.84 9.12 -15.08
N ALA A 71 11.75 9.12 -14.31
CA ALA A 71 11.54 10.07 -13.22
C ALA A 71 12.25 9.69 -11.91
N ALA A 72 12.60 8.42 -11.70
CA ALA A 72 13.18 7.93 -10.44
C ALA A 72 14.47 8.67 -10.02
N PRO A 73 15.43 8.99 -10.90
CA PRO A 73 16.62 9.76 -10.52
C PRO A 73 16.27 11.17 -10.01
N ASP A 74 15.31 11.85 -10.64
CA ASP A 74 14.90 13.20 -10.24
C ASP A 74 14.13 13.21 -8.93
N LEU A 75 13.28 12.19 -8.69
CA LEU A 75 12.64 11.98 -7.40
C LEU A 75 13.68 11.75 -6.28
N ALA A 76 14.62 10.83 -6.49
CA ALA A 76 15.67 10.57 -5.53
C ALA A 76 16.52 11.83 -5.25
N ARG A 77 16.82 12.60 -6.31
CA ARG A 77 17.58 13.85 -6.21
C ARG A 77 16.86 14.89 -5.38
N ILE A 78 15.57 15.14 -5.63
CA ILE A 78 14.82 16.17 -4.87
C ILE A 78 14.68 15.77 -3.39
N VAL A 79 14.40 14.52 -3.08
CA VAL A 79 14.34 14.02 -1.69
C VAL A 79 15.67 14.24 -0.96
N LYS A 80 16.78 13.94 -1.64
CA LYS A 80 18.14 14.09 -1.07
C LYS A 80 18.54 15.55 -0.91
N THR A 81 18.31 16.39 -1.93
CA THR A 81 18.82 17.78 -1.95
C THR A 81 17.98 18.73 -1.10
N ASP A 82 16.69 18.47 -0.99
CA ASP A 82 15.79 19.25 -0.13
C ASP A 82 15.98 18.93 1.37
N GLY A 83 16.13 17.66 1.72
CA GLY A 83 16.37 17.17 3.06
C GLY A 83 15.20 17.30 4.04
N LYS A 84 14.08 17.89 3.62
CA LYS A 84 12.85 18.07 4.41
C LYS A 84 11.63 17.40 3.79
N ILE A 85 11.85 16.44 2.88
CA ILE A 85 10.83 15.66 2.24
C ILE A 85 10.76 14.27 2.88
N ARG A 86 9.56 13.83 3.25
CA ARG A 86 9.24 12.44 3.54
C ARG A 86 8.70 11.79 2.27
N LEU A 87 9.35 10.73 1.79
CA LEU A 87 8.91 9.96 0.63
C LEU A 87 8.20 8.69 1.11
N VAL A 88 6.99 8.45 0.61
CA VAL A 88 6.21 7.22 0.83
C VAL A 88 6.08 6.51 -0.51
N TYR A 89 6.54 5.27 -0.57
CA TYR A 89 6.44 4.46 -1.79
C TYR A 89 5.11 3.72 -1.85
N LYS A 90 4.45 3.84 -3.00
CA LYS A 90 3.20 3.16 -3.32
C LYS A 90 3.43 2.27 -4.54
N ASP A 91 3.91 1.05 -4.30
CA ASP A 91 4.01 0.07 -5.38
C ASP A 91 2.63 -0.15 -5.99
N TRP A 92 2.49 0.20 -7.26
CA TRP A 92 1.25 0.10 -8.03
C TRP A 92 1.48 -0.64 -9.34
N PRO A 93 1.59 -1.99 -9.29
CA PRO A 93 1.98 -2.83 -10.41
C PRO A 93 0.82 -3.07 -11.38
N ILE A 94 0.61 -2.15 -12.34
CA ILE A 94 -0.48 -2.18 -13.32
C ILE A 94 -0.05 -2.65 -14.72
N LEU A 95 1.24 -2.90 -14.94
CA LEU A 95 1.78 -3.26 -16.26
C LEU A 95 2.08 -4.76 -16.41
N GLY A 96 1.35 -5.61 -15.67
CA GLY A 96 1.36 -7.06 -15.81
C GLY A 96 2.20 -7.82 -14.78
N ASP A 97 2.38 -9.13 -15.01
CA ASP A 97 2.93 -10.07 -14.03
C ASP A 97 4.35 -9.73 -13.56
N ALA A 98 5.19 -9.21 -14.46
CA ALA A 98 6.54 -8.80 -14.10
C ALA A 98 6.55 -7.61 -13.14
N SER A 99 5.58 -6.69 -13.26
CA SER A 99 5.39 -5.58 -12.32
C SER A 99 4.99 -6.09 -10.94
N VAL A 100 4.00 -7.00 -10.90
CA VAL A 100 3.54 -7.64 -9.65
C VAL A 100 4.70 -8.36 -8.98
N TYR A 101 5.45 -9.16 -9.74
CA TYR A 101 6.59 -9.90 -9.22
C TYR A 101 7.68 -8.98 -8.66
N GLY A 102 8.04 -7.92 -9.38
CA GLY A 102 9.00 -6.92 -8.91
C GLY A 102 8.55 -6.23 -7.62
N ALA A 103 7.29 -5.81 -7.55
CA ALA A 103 6.71 -5.19 -6.36
C ALA A 103 6.70 -6.13 -5.15
N GLN A 104 6.33 -7.39 -5.34
CA GLN A 104 6.37 -8.40 -4.27
C GLN A 104 7.78 -8.60 -3.72
N LEU A 105 8.80 -8.66 -4.60
CA LEU A 105 10.19 -8.81 -4.17
C LEU A 105 10.71 -7.57 -3.43
N ALA A 106 10.40 -6.36 -3.91
CA ALA A 106 10.78 -5.13 -3.25
C ALA A 106 10.14 -5.02 -1.85
N LEU A 107 8.85 -5.37 -1.73
CA LEU A 107 8.15 -5.39 -0.45
C LEU A 107 8.65 -6.49 0.48
N ALA A 108 9.05 -7.65 -0.04
CA ALA A 108 9.70 -8.68 0.77
C ALA A 108 11.08 -8.22 1.28
N ALA A 109 11.86 -7.51 0.44
CA ALA A 109 13.13 -6.90 0.84
C ALA A 109 12.95 -5.82 1.92
N HIS A 110 11.76 -5.22 2.03
CA HIS A 110 11.42 -4.27 3.11
C HIS A 110 11.60 -4.88 4.50
N TYR A 111 11.23 -6.15 4.69
CA TYR A 111 11.40 -6.86 5.97
C TYR A 111 12.86 -7.10 6.36
N GLN A 112 13.78 -6.85 5.43
CA GLN A 112 15.23 -6.86 5.68
C GLN A 112 15.81 -5.44 5.80
N GLY A 113 14.98 -4.37 5.76
CA GLY A 113 15.45 -2.99 5.68
C GLY A 113 16.13 -2.66 4.34
N LYS A 114 15.82 -3.43 3.27
CA LYS A 114 16.48 -3.32 1.96
C LYS A 114 15.55 -2.83 0.85
N TYR A 115 14.39 -2.24 1.20
CA TYR A 115 13.44 -1.77 0.20
C TYR A 115 14.05 -0.77 -0.80
N GLU A 116 14.71 0.29 -0.32
CA GLU A 116 15.29 1.32 -1.19
C GLU A 116 16.37 0.74 -2.13
N ALA A 117 17.20 -0.16 -1.63
CA ALA A 117 18.22 -0.82 -2.45
C ALA A 117 17.57 -1.69 -3.56
N ALA A 118 16.54 -2.46 -3.19
CA ALA A 118 15.76 -3.27 -4.13
C ALA A 118 15.02 -2.38 -5.14
N HIS A 119 14.35 -1.33 -4.68
CA HIS A 119 13.66 -0.35 -5.50
C HIS A 119 14.60 0.28 -6.53
N HIS A 120 15.75 0.79 -6.09
CA HIS A 120 16.73 1.39 -6.99
C HIS A 120 17.22 0.39 -8.04
N ALA A 121 17.58 -0.84 -7.64
CA ALA A 121 18.01 -1.87 -8.57
C ALA A 121 16.94 -2.20 -9.62
N LEU A 122 15.67 -2.29 -9.23
CA LEU A 122 14.57 -2.55 -10.16
C LEU A 122 14.30 -1.36 -11.09
N MET A 123 14.44 -0.13 -10.62
CA MET A 123 14.26 1.08 -11.44
C MET A 123 15.38 1.25 -12.47
N THR A 124 16.56 0.66 -12.27
CA THR A 124 17.67 0.69 -13.25
C THR A 124 17.59 -0.40 -14.32
N LEU A 125 16.75 -1.41 -14.17
CA LEU A 125 16.53 -2.43 -15.20
C LEU A 125 15.88 -1.82 -16.45
N PRO A 126 16.03 -2.43 -17.65
CA PRO A 126 15.25 -2.05 -18.81
C PRO A 126 13.75 -2.03 -18.51
N SER A 127 12.99 -1.16 -19.18
CA SER A 127 11.54 -1.13 -19.05
C SER A 127 10.86 -2.15 -19.94
N MET A 128 9.65 -2.56 -19.52
CA MET A 128 8.73 -3.47 -20.20
C MET A 128 9.22 -4.92 -20.35
N ARG A 129 8.36 -5.84 -19.97
CA ARG A 129 8.56 -7.30 -20.09
C ARG A 129 9.89 -7.80 -19.51
N ILE A 130 10.27 -7.28 -18.35
CA ILE A 130 11.52 -7.69 -17.70
C ILE A 130 11.42 -9.17 -17.31
N PRO A 131 12.36 -10.03 -17.74
CA PRO A 131 12.37 -11.43 -17.34
C PRO A 131 12.54 -11.59 -15.83
N LYS A 132 11.86 -12.59 -15.24
CA LYS A 132 11.88 -12.82 -13.78
C LYS A 132 13.26 -13.06 -13.22
N ASP A 133 14.13 -13.74 -13.98
CA ASP A 133 15.53 -13.98 -13.62
C ASP A 133 16.34 -12.68 -13.53
N LYS A 134 16.09 -11.71 -14.40
CA LYS A 134 16.70 -10.37 -14.35
C LYS A 134 16.23 -9.58 -13.14
N ILE A 135 14.93 -9.63 -12.83
CA ILE A 135 14.37 -9.02 -11.63
C ILE A 135 15.04 -9.61 -10.37
N LEU A 136 15.09 -10.94 -10.28
CA LEU A 136 15.68 -11.63 -9.15
C LEU A 136 17.18 -11.35 -9.01
N GLY A 137 17.92 -11.36 -10.13
CA GLY A 137 19.35 -11.03 -10.16
C GLY A 137 19.64 -9.60 -9.71
N ALA A 138 18.81 -8.64 -10.08
CA ALA A 138 18.96 -7.25 -9.63
C ALA A 138 18.74 -7.11 -8.12
N ILE A 139 17.72 -7.79 -7.57
CA ILE A 139 17.45 -7.84 -6.13
C ILE A 139 18.63 -8.44 -5.37
N GLN A 140 19.19 -9.55 -5.87
CA GLN A 140 20.37 -10.18 -5.29
C GLN A 140 21.59 -9.25 -5.34
N ALA A 141 21.84 -8.60 -6.48
CA ALA A 141 22.93 -7.64 -6.64
C ALA A 141 22.79 -6.41 -5.72
N ALA A 142 21.57 -6.06 -5.31
CA ALA A 142 21.30 -5.01 -4.35
C ALA A 142 21.62 -5.40 -2.88
N GLY A 143 22.18 -6.59 -2.65
CA GLY A 143 22.58 -7.06 -1.33
C GLY A 143 21.41 -7.54 -0.46
N VAL A 144 20.32 -7.97 -1.09
CA VAL A 144 19.20 -8.64 -0.41
C VAL A 144 19.57 -10.09 -0.18
N GLU A 145 19.37 -10.59 1.02
CA GLU A 145 19.63 -11.98 1.37
C GLU A 145 18.55 -12.89 0.80
N MET A 146 18.90 -13.71 -0.20
CA MET A 146 17.94 -14.44 -1.01
C MET A 146 17.16 -15.53 -0.25
N PRO A 147 17.76 -16.36 0.61
CA PRO A 147 17.02 -17.34 1.40
C PRO A 147 15.98 -16.67 2.30
N ARG A 148 16.34 -15.56 2.95
CA ARG A 148 15.44 -14.78 3.77
C ARG A 148 14.34 -14.11 2.95
N LEU A 149 14.67 -13.57 1.77
CA LEU A 149 13.67 -12.99 0.86
C LEU A 149 12.57 -14.00 0.50
N GLN A 150 12.96 -15.26 0.20
CA GLN A 150 12.00 -16.31 -0.13
C GLN A 150 11.14 -16.70 1.09
N ALA A 151 11.75 -16.76 2.27
CA ALA A 151 11.02 -17.02 3.52
C ALA A 151 10.04 -15.88 3.82
N ASP A 152 10.45 -14.61 3.68
CA ASP A 152 9.61 -13.44 3.91
C ASP A 152 8.47 -13.35 2.88
N LEU A 153 8.73 -13.64 1.59
CA LEU A 153 7.69 -13.73 0.57
C LEU A 153 6.59 -14.73 0.94
N LYS A 154 6.97 -15.90 1.46
CA LYS A 154 6.02 -16.90 1.89
C LYS A 154 5.28 -16.50 3.17
N ALA A 155 6.02 -16.06 4.18
CA ALA A 155 5.46 -15.74 5.50
C ALA A 155 4.62 -14.46 5.50
N LYS A 156 4.92 -13.50 4.62
CA LYS A 156 4.29 -12.18 4.52
C LYS A 156 3.43 -12.00 3.28
N SER A 157 3.16 -13.08 2.53
CA SER A 157 2.42 -13.04 1.26
C SER A 157 1.06 -12.33 1.38
N GLU A 158 0.33 -12.57 2.47
CA GLU A 158 -0.96 -11.94 2.72
C GLU A 158 -0.81 -10.43 2.97
N ALA A 159 0.13 -10.03 3.82
CA ALA A 159 0.39 -8.62 4.11
C ALA A 159 0.88 -7.85 2.87
N ILE A 160 1.79 -8.44 2.08
CA ILE A 160 2.26 -7.87 0.82
C ILE A 160 1.10 -7.69 -0.16
N THR A 161 0.26 -8.71 -0.31
CA THR A 161 -0.90 -8.64 -1.21
C THR A 161 -1.92 -7.60 -0.74
N ALA A 162 -2.16 -7.53 0.57
CA ALA A 162 -3.06 -6.53 1.15
C ALA A 162 -2.55 -5.09 0.90
N LEU A 163 -1.25 -4.86 1.06
CA LEU A 163 -0.63 -3.55 0.77
C LEU A 163 -0.76 -3.18 -0.71
N LEU A 164 -0.48 -4.09 -1.63
CA LEU A 164 -0.63 -3.83 -3.07
C LEU A 164 -2.08 -3.53 -3.46
N ARG A 165 -3.05 -4.28 -2.90
CA ARG A 165 -4.48 -4.00 -3.10
C ARG A 165 -4.90 -2.66 -2.53
N ARG A 166 -4.38 -2.30 -1.36
CA ARG A 166 -4.63 -0.99 -0.76
C ARG A 166 -4.07 0.14 -1.62
N ASN A 167 -2.85 0.01 -2.12
CA ASN A 167 -2.27 1.00 -3.03
C ASN A 167 -3.12 1.19 -4.29
N LEU A 168 -3.62 0.10 -4.89
CA LEU A 168 -4.55 0.15 -6.01
C LEU A 168 -5.84 0.90 -5.64
N ALA A 169 -6.49 0.51 -4.54
CA ALA A 169 -7.73 1.15 -4.10
C ALA A 169 -7.54 2.65 -3.78
N GLN A 170 -6.40 3.02 -3.21
CA GLN A 170 -6.05 4.41 -2.95
C GLN A 170 -5.81 5.19 -4.26
N ALA A 171 -5.11 4.60 -5.23
CA ALA A 171 -4.90 5.21 -6.53
C ALA A 171 -6.22 5.49 -7.25
N ASP A 172 -7.12 4.50 -7.28
CA ASP A 172 -8.46 4.62 -7.88
C ASP A 172 -9.30 5.69 -7.19
N ALA A 173 -9.32 5.69 -5.84
CA ALA A 173 -10.14 6.61 -5.05
C ALA A 173 -9.71 8.08 -5.20
N ILE A 174 -8.41 8.34 -5.39
CA ILE A 174 -7.91 9.70 -5.65
C ILE A 174 -7.81 10.01 -7.14
N GLY A 175 -8.32 9.14 -8.02
CA GLY A 175 -8.44 9.37 -9.47
C GLY A 175 -7.09 9.42 -10.19
N LEU A 176 -6.16 8.51 -9.87
CA LEU A 176 -4.93 8.35 -10.64
C LEU A 176 -5.19 7.48 -11.86
N GLU A 177 -4.64 7.86 -13.01
CA GLU A 177 -4.89 7.17 -14.29
C GLU A 177 -3.72 6.29 -14.76
N GLY A 178 -2.57 6.38 -14.10
CA GLY A 178 -1.38 5.62 -14.49
C GLY A 178 -0.12 6.00 -13.71
N THR A 179 0.98 5.33 -14.04
CA THR A 179 2.27 5.53 -13.37
C THR A 179 3.29 6.25 -14.27
N PRO A 180 4.19 7.06 -13.71
CA PRO A 180 4.23 7.47 -12.31
C PRO A 180 3.14 8.50 -12.00
N ALA A 181 2.62 8.46 -10.78
CA ALA A 181 1.78 9.52 -10.24
C ALA A 181 2.26 9.86 -8.82
N TYR A 182 2.11 11.12 -8.45
CA TYR A 182 2.57 11.62 -7.16
C TYR A 182 1.47 12.39 -6.46
N LEU A 183 1.34 12.16 -5.16
CA LEU A 183 0.59 13.04 -4.27
C LEU A 183 1.61 13.81 -3.42
N VAL A 184 1.67 15.14 -3.60
CA VAL A 184 2.60 16.03 -2.92
C VAL A 184 1.81 17.00 -2.06
N GLY A 185 1.70 16.71 -0.77
CA GLY A 185 0.72 17.38 0.07
C GLY A 185 -0.68 17.29 -0.57
N PRO A 186 -1.34 18.42 -0.89
CA PRO A 186 -2.67 18.40 -1.50
C PRO A 186 -2.66 18.24 -3.04
N PHE A 187 -1.49 18.23 -3.68
CA PHE A 187 -1.39 18.25 -5.13
C PHE A 187 -1.19 16.85 -5.72
N ARG A 188 -1.97 16.53 -6.74
CA ARG A 188 -1.80 15.33 -7.58
C ARG A 188 -1.06 15.72 -8.85
N THR A 189 -0.03 14.97 -9.20
CA THR A 189 0.75 15.20 -10.41
C THR A 189 1.07 13.88 -11.11
N ALA A 190 1.32 13.94 -12.41
CA ALA A 190 1.87 12.84 -13.18
C ALA A 190 3.41 12.87 -13.16
N ALA A 191 4.06 12.33 -14.19
CA ALA A 191 5.51 12.35 -14.32
C ALA A 191 6.08 13.77 -14.22
N LEU A 192 7.09 13.95 -13.38
CA LEU A 192 7.78 15.20 -13.17
C LEU A 192 9.28 15.01 -13.44
N ASP A 193 9.92 16.05 -13.92
CA ASP A 193 11.36 16.24 -13.86
C ASP A 193 11.76 16.93 -12.55
N TYR A 194 13.07 17.14 -12.36
CA TYR A 194 13.58 17.78 -11.15
C TYR A 194 13.02 19.20 -10.91
N ALA A 195 12.82 19.98 -11.97
CA ALA A 195 12.26 21.33 -11.84
C ALA A 195 10.79 21.28 -11.42
N GLY A 196 10.01 20.36 -11.99
CA GLY A 196 8.63 20.09 -11.60
C GLY A 196 8.50 19.64 -10.15
N PHE A 197 9.38 18.76 -9.68
CA PHE A 197 9.41 18.39 -8.25
C PHE A 197 9.71 19.58 -7.35
N LYS A 198 10.68 20.42 -7.69
CA LYS A 198 10.97 21.64 -6.92
C LYS A 198 9.76 22.56 -6.82
N GLN A 199 9.06 22.75 -7.95
CA GLN A 199 7.91 23.64 -7.99
C GLN A 199 6.77 23.09 -7.13
N VAL A 200 6.35 21.84 -7.31
CA VAL A 200 5.22 21.29 -6.56
C VAL A 200 5.51 21.20 -5.05
N VAL A 201 6.75 20.97 -4.65
CA VAL A 201 7.16 20.98 -3.23
C VAL A 201 7.06 22.40 -2.66
N ALA A 202 7.49 23.42 -3.42
CA ALA A 202 7.35 24.81 -3.00
C ALA A 202 5.87 25.21 -2.86
N ASP A 203 5.04 24.82 -3.82
CA ASP A 203 3.59 25.09 -3.80
C ASP A 203 2.91 24.39 -2.60
N ALA A 204 3.32 23.15 -2.28
CA ALA A 204 2.81 22.44 -1.12
C ALA A 204 3.13 23.17 0.19
N ARG A 205 4.37 23.67 0.33
CA ARG A 205 4.78 24.49 1.48
C ARG A 205 4.00 25.80 1.57
N ALA A 206 3.85 26.49 0.43
CA ALA A 206 3.07 27.75 0.38
C ALA A 206 1.61 27.50 0.81
N ARG A 207 1.01 26.40 0.37
CA ARG A 207 -0.36 26.02 0.76
C ARG A 207 -0.50 25.69 2.24
N GLN A 208 0.52 25.09 2.84
CA GLN A 208 0.55 24.81 4.27
C GLN A 208 0.70 26.07 5.12
N ALA A 209 1.51 27.04 4.65
CA ALA A 209 1.74 28.30 5.34
C ALA A 209 0.54 29.25 5.28
N GLY A 210 -0.32 29.13 4.27
CA GLY A 210 -1.52 29.94 4.08
C GLY A 210 -2.79 29.40 4.75
N LYS A 211 -2.66 28.34 5.55
CA LYS A 211 -3.73 27.80 6.42
C LYS A 211 -3.58 28.31 7.83
#